data_5f22efe29be5cdf0b565a6294f42dd4d
#
_entry.id   5f22efe29be5cdf0b565a6294f42dd4d
#
_cell.length_a   1.000
_cell.length_b   1.000
_cell.length_c   1.000
_cell.angle_alpha   90.00
_cell.angle_beta   90.00
_cell.angle_gamma   90.00
#
_symmetry.space_group_name_H-M   'P 1'
#
loop_
_entity.id
_entity.type
_entity.pdbx_description
1 polymer ?
#
loop_
_entity_poly.entity_id
_entity_poly.type
_entity_poly.pdbx_seq_one_letter_code
_entity_poly.pdbx_strand_id
1 'polypeptide(L)'
;MERFYLITNRAKDSDLTVTDQIRQYLEERGKTCLLCDNSEKGEKYHYTDPAKVPSDIDGILVLGGDGTLLQAAGDVVDLQIPLLGINLGTLGYLAEIDRDTLYPALDHLMADEYTIEHRMMLCGAIYRDGKLIAENAALNDITITREGNLRVVRFDNYVNGEFLNSYSADGIIIATPTGSTGYSLSAGGPIISPSASLMLMTPLAPHTLNTRSIVFPAEDVIEVELGPSRDGGIEQGMAYFDGDTRVPMKTGDRIVIKKARRDTLIVKISNISFLETLRKKMANI
;
A
#
# COMPACT_ATOMS: atom_id res chain seq x y z
N MET A 1 9.28 21.71 9.46
CA MET A 1 8.79 21.74 8.06
C MET A 1 8.16 23.10 7.74
N GLU A 2 8.33 23.60 6.50
CA GLU A 2 7.90 24.94 6.08
C GLU A 2 6.92 24.91 4.89
N ARG A 3 7.03 23.89 4.01
CA ARG A 3 6.28 23.82 2.76
C ARG A 3 5.55 22.48 2.66
N PHE A 4 4.24 22.56 2.51
CA PHE A 4 3.35 21.38 2.52
C PHE A 4 2.61 21.23 1.19
N TYR A 5 2.41 19.98 0.79
CA TYR A 5 1.56 19.62 -0.34
C TYR A 5 0.37 18.82 0.19
N LEU A 6 -0.86 19.25 -0.10
CA LEU A 6 -2.08 18.66 0.42
C LEU A 6 -2.74 17.78 -0.64
N ILE A 7 -2.89 16.51 -0.34
CA ILE A 7 -3.64 15.54 -1.14
C ILE A 7 -4.94 15.21 -0.41
N THR A 8 -6.08 15.47 -1.06
CA THR A 8 -7.40 15.32 -0.44
C THR A 8 -8.26 14.31 -1.18
N ASN A 9 -8.84 13.38 -0.43
CA ASN A 9 -9.91 12.51 -0.94
C ASN A 9 -11.21 13.29 -1.05
N ARG A 10 -11.56 13.69 -2.27
CA ARG A 10 -12.77 14.48 -2.58
C ARG A 10 -14.07 13.78 -2.23
N ALA A 11 -14.10 12.48 -2.12
CA ALA A 11 -15.30 11.76 -1.66
C ALA A 11 -15.57 11.95 -0.16
N LYS A 12 -14.54 12.34 0.63
CA LYS A 12 -14.63 12.56 2.08
C LYS A 12 -14.62 14.04 2.49
N ASP A 13 -14.09 14.91 1.64
CA ASP A 13 -14.03 16.36 1.81
C ASP A 13 -14.37 17.05 0.47
N SER A 14 -15.64 16.91 0.05
CA SER A 14 -16.13 17.34 -1.27
C SER A 14 -15.97 18.84 -1.47
N ASP A 15 -16.24 19.61 -0.45
CA ASP A 15 -16.23 21.07 -0.45
C ASP A 15 -14.90 21.65 0.03
N LEU A 16 -13.91 20.76 0.27
CA LEU A 16 -12.57 21.13 0.81
C LEU A 16 -12.61 21.84 2.16
N THR A 17 -13.67 21.70 2.93
CA THR A 17 -13.82 22.40 4.20
C THR A 17 -12.67 22.12 5.17
N VAL A 18 -12.32 20.84 5.37
CA VAL A 18 -11.20 20.46 6.26
C VAL A 18 -9.87 20.83 5.64
N THR A 19 -9.72 20.63 4.34
CA THR A 19 -8.53 21.02 3.58
C THR A 19 -8.23 22.51 3.68
N ASP A 20 -9.23 23.36 3.51
CA ASP A 20 -9.07 24.82 3.62
C ASP A 20 -8.80 25.28 5.05
N GLN A 21 -9.39 24.62 6.05
CA GLN A 21 -9.06 24.87 7.47
C GLN A 21 -7.59 24.58 7.77
N ILE A 22 -7.05 23.47 7.29
CA ILE A 22 -5.64 23.11 7.46
C ILE A 22 -4.76 24.13 6.75
N ARG A 23 -5.08 24.43 5.48
CA ARG A 23 -4.33 25.41 4.70
C ARG A 23 -4.27 26.77 5.41
N GLN A 24 -5.42 27.31 5.81
CA GLN A 24 -5.51 28.58 6.51
C GLN A 24 -4.72 28.55 7.82
N TYR A 25 -4.85 27.49 8.61
CA TYR A 25 -4.13 27.35 9.88
C TYR A 25 -2.61 27.40 9.72
N LEU A 26 -2.08 26.75 8.68
CA LEU A 26 -0.65 26.73 8.38
C LEU A 26 -0.18 28.08 7.78
N GLU A 27 -0.95 28.67 6.85
CA GLU A 27 -0.63 29.97 6.22
C GLU A 27 -0.63 31.13 7.23
N GLU A 28 -1.57 31.15 8.19
CA GLU A 28 -1.59 32.12 9.29
C GLU A 28 -0.34 32.07 10.19
N ARG A 29 0.38 30.91 10.16
CA ARG A 29 1.65 30.68 10.87
C ARG A 29 2.88 30.80 9.98
N GLY A 30 2.72 31.41 8.80
CA GLY A 30 3.81 31.69 7.87
C GLY A 30 4.30 30.50 7.06
N LYS A 31 3.56 29.37 7.05
CA LYS A 31 3.89 28.19 6.25
C LYS A 31 3.29 28.29 4.85
N THR A 32 3.86 27.55 3.91
CA THR A 32 3.35 27.50 2.52
C THR A 32 2.56 26.21 2.32
N CYS A 33 1.34 26.32 1.79
CA CYS A 33 0.49 25.18 1.47
C CYS A 33 0.09 25.17 0.01
N LEU A 34 0.37 24.08 -0.69
CA LEU A 34 -0.04 23.85 -2.07
C LEU A 34 -1.07 22.74 -2.10
N LEU A 35 -2.17 22.96 -2.81
CA LEU A 35 -3.21 21.96 -2.99
C LEU A 35 -2.91 21.13 -4.24
N CYS A 36 -3.08 19.81 -4.11
CA CYS A 36 -3.08 18.91 -5.26
C CYS A 36 -4.28 19.23 -6.17
N ASP A 37 -4.02 19.55 -7.43
CA ASP A 37 -5.07 19.63 -8.43
C ASP A 37 -5.35 18.25 -9.01
N ASN A 38 -6.39 17.58 -8.46
CA ASN A 38 -6.82 16.26 -8.90
C ASN A 38 -7.41 16.26 -10.32
N SER A 39 -7.70 17.41 -10.92
CA SER A 39 -8.23 17.49 -12.28
C SER A 39 -7.20 17.14 -13.35
N GLU A 40 -5.92 17.20 -13.00
CA GLU A 40 -4.80 16.98 -13.92
C GLU A 40 -4.04 15.67 -13.69
N LYS A 41 -4.54 14.77 -12.83
CA LYS A 41 -3.92 13.45 -12.64
C LYS A 41 -4.06 12.62 -13.92
N GLY A 42 -2.97 12.01 -14.35
CA GLY A 42 -2.99 11.05 -15.47
C GLY A 42 -3.65 9.73 -15.08
N GLU A 43 -3.90 8.86 -16.05
CA GLU A 43 -4.50 7.52 -15.80
C GLU A 43 -3.66 6.63 -14.87
N LYS A 44 -2.36 6.92 -14.75
CA LYS A 44 -1.41 6.13 -13.94
C LYS A 44 -1.48 6.45 -12.45
N TYR A 45 -1.91 7.65 -12.06
CA TYR A 45 -1.84 8.13 -10.68
C TYR A 45 -3.23 8.28 -10.07
N HIS A 46 -3.36 7.95 -8.77
CA HIS A 46 -4.64 8.01 -8.06
C HIS A 46 -4.98 9.43 -7.58
N TYR A 47 -3.99 10.14 -7.07
CA TYR A 47 -4.19 11.47 -6.48
C TYR A 47 -3.33 12.53 -7.12
N THR A 48 -2.06 12.26 -7.42
CA THR A 48 -1.17 13.27 -7.99
C THR A 48 -0.13 12.65 -8.92
N ASP A 49 0.21 13.38 -9.98
CA ASP A 49 1.39 13.10 -10.78
C ASP A 49 2.63 13.61 -10.02
N PRO A 50 3.60 12.77 -9.65
CA PRO A 50 4.80 13.18 -8.92
C PRO A 50 5.60 14.28 -9.64
N ALA A 51 5.53 14.37 -10.98
CA ALA A 51 6.19 15.42 -11.74
C ALA A 51 5.60 16.84 -11.48
N LYS A 52 4.40 16.91 -10.93
CA LYS A 52 3.71 18.16 -10.58
C LYS A 52 3.93 18.60 -9.14
N VAL A 53 4.49 17.73 -8.31
CA VAL A 53 4.85 18.06 -6.93
C VAL A 53 6.13 18.89 -6.95
N PRO A 54 6.14 20.13 -6.43
CA PRO A 54 7.35 20.93 -6.38
C PRO A 54 8.47 20.25 -5.60
N SER A 55 9.71 20.43 -6.06
CA SER A 55 10.88 19.76 -5.45
C SER A 55 11.28 20.28 -4.07
N ASP A 56 10.68 21.39 -3.65
CA ASP A 56 10.96 22.07 -2.38
C ASP A 56 9.86 21.85 -1.32
N ILE A 57 9.05 20.79 -1.49
CA ILE A 57 8.06 20.35 -0.51
C ILE A 57 8.75 19.54 0.60
N ASP A 58 8.50 19.92 1.87
CA ASP A 58 9.05 19.26 3.06
C ASP A 58 8.19 18.09 3.52
N GLY A 59 6.86 18.14 3.31
CA GLY A 59 5.93 17.12 3.75
C GLY A 59 4.63 17.13 2.95
N ILE A 60 4.05 15.94 2.80
CA ILE A 60 2.75 15.74 2.13
C ILE A 60 1.69 15.41 3.18
N LEU A 61 0.63 16.20 3.24
CA LEU A 61 -0.53 15.95 4.10
C LEU A 61 -1.60 15.23 3.29
N VAL A 62 -1.94 13.99 3.70
CA VAL A 62 -2.91 13.16 2.98
C VAL A 62 -4.19 13.09 3.80
N LEU A 63 -5.24 13.74 3.30
CA LEU A 63 -6.54 13.83 3.92
C LEU A 63 -7.47 12.73 3.39
N GLY A 64 -7.79 11.75 4.23
CA GLY A 64 -8.62 10.63 3.77
C GLY A 64 -8.78 9.53 4.79
N GLY A 65 -8.31 8.36 4.48
CA GLY A 65 -8.20 7.16 5.31
C GLY A 65 -7.03 6.32 4.83
N ASP A 66 -6.86 5.11 5.38
CA ASP A 66 -5.73 4.24 5.01
C ASP A 66 -5.64 4.01 3.50
N GLY A 67 -6.76 3.72 2.82
CA GLY A 67 -6.76 3.54 1.36
C GLY A 67 -6.30 4.78 0.59
N THR A 68 -6.63 5.99 1.06
CA THR A 68 -6.14 7.24 0.45
C THR A 68 -4.64 7.39 0.63
N LEU A 69 -4.13 7.06 1.82
CA LEU A 69 -2.71 7.13 2.12
C LEU A 69 -1.91 6.09 1.32
N LEU A 70 -2.43 4.86 1.16
CA LEU A 70 -1.82 3.81 0.34
C LEU A 70 -1.62 4.26 -1.10
N GLN A 71 -2.68 4.79 -1.70
CA GLN A 71 -2.63 5.23 -3.09
C GLN A 71 -1.74 6.45 -3.28
N ALA A 72 -1.81 7.44 -2.36
CA ALA A 72 -0.92 8.59 -2.39
C ALA A 72 0.55 8.18 -2.21
N ALA A 73 0.83 7.22 -1.31
CA ALA A 73 2.18 6.68 -1.12
C ALA A 73 2.72 6.02 -2.40
N GLY A 74 1.88 5.25 -3.12
CA GLY A 74 2.24 4.67 -4.41
C GLY A 74 2.56 5.74 -5.47
N ASP A 75 1.75 6.83 -5.54
CA ASP A 75 1.96 7.92 -6.49
C ASP A 75 3.31 8.65 -6.27
N VAL A 76 3.70 8.88 -4.99
CA VAL A 76 4.82 9.78 -4.66
C VAL A 76 6.06 9.08 -4.09
N VAL A 77 6.12 7.75 -4.09
CA VAL A 77 7.23 6.99 -3.48
C VAL A 77 8.60 7.42 -3.98
N ASP A 78 8.70 7.79 -5.26
CA ASP A 78 9.96 8.22 -5.86
C ASP A 78 10.43 9.61 -5.41
N LEU A 79 9.56 10.44 -4.87
CA LEU A 79 9.91 11.76 -4.36
C LEU A 79 10.61 11.70 -3.00
N GLN A 80 10.41 10.64 -2.23
CA GLN A 80 10.97 10.46 -0.87
C GLN A 80 10.61 11.62 0.07
N ILE A 81 9.41 12.18 -0.09
CA ILE A 81 8.85 13.20 0.78
C ILE A 81 8.02 12.50 1.86
N PRO A 82 8.17 12.85 3.16
CA PRO A 82 7.38 12.26 4.24
C PRO A 82 5.88 12.56 4.10
N LEU A 83 5.05 11.55 4.38
CA LEU A 83 3.59 11.62 4.33
C LEU A 83 3.01 11.66 5.75
N LEU A 84 2.10 12.58 6.04
CA LEU A 84 1.26 12.56 7.23
C LEU A 84 -0.17 12.23 6.86
N GLY A 85 -0.69 11.12 7.35
CA GLY A 85 -2.09 10.72 7.16
C GLY A 85 -3.02 11.41 8.14
N ILE A 86 -4.00 12.16 7.63
CA ILE A 86 -5.06 12.83 8.39
C ILE A 86 -6.38 12.11 8.08
N ASN A 87 -6.94 11.47 9.11
CA ASN A 87 -8.14 10.66 8.96
C ASN A 87 -9.41 11.51 8.95
N LEU A 88 -10.20 11.36 7.90
CA LEU A 88 -11.50 12.02 7.75
C LEU A 88 -12.69 11.09 8.08
N GLY A 89 -12.43 9.90 8.60
CA GLY A 89 -13.45 8.90 8.92
C GLY A 89 -13.07 7.99 10.09
N THR A 90 -13.21 6.68 9.92
CA THR A 90 -12.82 5.71 10.95
C THR A 90 -11.31 5.56 10.98
N LEU A 91 -10.70 5.68 12.16
CA LEU A 91 -9.26 5.57 12.37
C LEU A 91 -8.72 4.23 11.84
N GLY A 92 -7.69 4.32 10.99
CA GLY A 92 -7.00 3.19 10.39
C GLY A 92 -5.79 2.70 11.17
N TYR A 93 -4.89 2.01 10.48
CA TYR A 93 -3.57 1.61 10.95
C TYR A 93 -2.46 2.57 10.47
N LEU A 94 -2.72 3.33 9.40
CA LEU A 94 -1.74 4.20 8.75
C LEU A 94 -2.02 5.68 9.02
N ALA A 95 -3.28 6.12 8.88
CA ALA A 95 -3.67 7.49 9.17
C ALA A 95 -3.80 7.68 10.69
N GLU A 96 -2.91 8.46 11.25
CA GLU A 96 -2.71 8.57 12.71
C GLU A 96 -3.48 9.73 13.34
N ILE A 97 -3.66 10.82 12.59
CA ILE A 97 -4.27 12.05 13.09
C ILE A 97 -5.77 12.03 12.78
N ASP A 98 -6.59 12.29 13.76
CA ASP A 98 -8.03 12.51 13.61
C ASP A 98 -8.38 14.00 13.71
N ARG A 99 -9.67 14.35 13.55
CA ARG A 99 -10.13 15.74 13.58
C ARG A 99 -9.90 16.42 14.92
N ASP A 100 -9.98 15.68 16.02
CA ASP A 100 -9.86 16.23 17.38
C ASP A 100 -8.42 16.56 17.73
N THR A 101 -7.47 15.83 17.16
CA THR A 101 -6.03 15.98 17.38
C THR A 101 -5.32 16.77 16.27
N LEU A 102 -6.06 17.27 15.27
CA LEU A 102 -5.54 17.88 14.07
C LEU A 102 -4.61 19.07 14.34
N TYR A 103 -5.11 20.11 15.03
CA TYR A 103 -4.33 21.33 15.25
C TYR A 103 -3.10 21.12 16.14
N PRO A 104 -3.18 20.39 17.27
CA PRO A 104 -1.98 20.01 18.02
C PRO A 104 -0.95 19.25 17.16
N ALA A 105 -1.39 18.36 16.30
CA ALA A 105 -0.49 17.64 15.42
C ALA A 105 0.20 18.55 14.39
N LEU A 106 -0.50 19.54 13.83
CA LEU A 106 0.10 20.52 12.95
C LEU A 106 1.12 21.41 13.69
N ASP A 107 0.85 21.74 14.96
CA ASP A 107 1.81 22.50 15.78
C ASP A 107 3.09 21.70 16.01
N HIS A 108 2.99 20.42 16.40
CA HIS A 108 4.15 19.51 16.50
C HIS A 108 4.91 19.38 15.17
N LEU A 109 4.18 19.26 14.06
CA LEU A 109 4.80 19.16 12.75
C LEU A 109 5.61 20.43 12.38
N MET A 110 5.07 21.61 12.69
CA MET A 110 5.77 22.89 12.44
C MET A 110 6.95 23.11 13.41
N ALA A 111 6.89 22.54 14.61
CA ALA A 111 7.97 22.58 15.59
C ALA A 111 9.06 21.51 15.36
N ASP A 112 8.95 20.71 14.29
CA ASP A 112 9.81 19.56 14.00
C ASP A 112 9.81 18.49 15.11
N GLU A 113 8.71 18.39 15.85
CA GLU A 113 8.50 17.42 16.95
C GLU A 113 7.79 16.16 16.42
N TYR A 114 8.46 15.41 15.57
CA TYR A 114 7.96 14.17 14.97
C TYR A 114 9.10 13.19 14.72
N THR A 115 8.75 11.96 14.40
CA THR A 115 9.69 10.96 13.88
C THR A 115 9.26 10.50 12.48
N ILE A 116 10.20 9.92 11.72
CA ILE A 116 9.90 9.33 10.42
C ILE A 116 9.98 7.81 10.56
N GLU A 117 8.88 7.14 10.27
CA GLU A 117 8.85 5.69 10.12
C GLU A 117 9.11 5.30 8.66
N HIS A 118 10.06 4.40 8.46
CA HIS A 118 10.34 3.81 7.16
C HIS A 118 9.47 2.57 6.96
N ARG A 119 8.57 2.60 6.00
CA ARG A 119 7.70 1.47 5.67
C ARG A 119 8.16 0.84 4.38
N MET A 120 8.66 -0.40 4.46
CA MET A 120 9.08 -1.12 3.27
C MET A 120 7.91 -1.28 2.30
N MET A 121 8.23 -1.24 1.01
CA MET A 121 7.29 -1.52 -0.08
C MET A 121 7.71 -2.77 -0.85
N LEU A 122 6.77 -3.35 -1.57
CA LEU A 122 7.02 -4.37 -2.58
C LEU A 122 7.10 -3.73 -3.96
N CYS A 123 7.95 -4.30 -4.81
CA CYS A 123 7.96 -4.04 -6.25
C CYS A 123 7.62 -5.35 -6.95
N GLY A 124 6.60 -5.34 -7.82
CA GLY A 124 6.19 -6.48 -8.62
C GLY A 124 6.34 -6.19 -10.10
N ALA A 125 7.15 -7.00 -10.79
CA ALA A 125 7.39 -6.93 -12.24
C ALA A 125 6.76 -8.13 -12.93
N ILE A 126 5.86 -7.89 -13.88
CA ILE A 126 5.13 -8.95 -14.60
C ILE A 126 5.77 -9.17 -15.96
N TYR A 127 6.07 -10.44 -16.25
CA TYR A 127 6.69 -10.87 -17.49
C TYR A 127 5.77 -11.81 -18.27
N ARG A 128 5.72 -11.60 -19.58
CA ARG A 128 5.05 -12.44 -20.57
C ARG A 128 6.04 -12.80 -21.66
N ASP A 129 6.24 -14.09 -21.93
CA ASP A 129 7.20 -14.58 -22.92
C ASP A 129 8.61 -13.95 -22.73
N GLY A 130 9.04 -13.80 -21.46
CA GLY A 130 10.31 -13.20 -21.06
C GLY A 130 10.40 -11.68 -21.21
N LYS A 131 9.33 -10.99 -21.63
CA LYS A 131 9.28 -9.53 -21.77
C LYS A 131 8.55 -8.89 -20.59
N LEU A 132 9.11 -7.83 -20.03
CA LEU A 132 8.44 -7.01 -19.01
C LEU A 132 7.21 -6.34 -19.64
N ILE A 133 6.03 -6.54 -19.04
CA ILE A 133 4.77 -5.94 -19.49
C ILE A 133 4.25 -4.87 -18.52
N ALA A 134 4.59 -4.98 -17.22
CA ALA A 134 4.25 -3.99 -16.21
C ALA A 134 5.17 -4.09 -15.01
N GLU A 135 5.39 -2.98 -14.33
CA GLU A 135 6.07 -2.92 -13.02
C GLU A 135 5.36 -1.88 -12.16
N ASN A 136 5.00 -2.26 -10.93
CA ASN A 136 4.36 -1.36 -9.97
C ASN A 136 4.84 -1.67 -8.55
N ALA A 137 4.60 -0.71 -7.64
CA ALA A 137 4.90 -0.86 -6.21
C ALA A 137 3.63 -0.98 -5.38
N ALA A 138 3.75 -1.57 -4.18
CA ALA A 138 2.70 -1.67 -3.19
C ALA A 138 3.25 -1.48 -1.77
N LEU A 139 2.53 -0.70 -0.96
CA LEU A 139 2.86 -0.49 0.46
C LEU A 139 2.27 -1.62 1.33
N ASN A 140 1.07 -2.10 1.02
CA ASN A 140 0.45 -3.23 1.72
C ASN A 140 0.76 -4.56 1.06
N ASP A 141 0.25 -4.80 -0.14
CA ASP A 141 0.34 -6.13 -0.75
C ASP A 141 0.22 -6.11 -2.28
N ILE A 142 0.75 -7.17 -2.87
CA ILE A 142 0.52 -7.55 -4.25
C ILE A 142 -0.30 -8.84 -4.22
N THR A 143 -1.53 -8.76 -4.74
CA THR A 143 -2.46 -9.88 -4.77
C THR A 143 -2.63 -10.37 -6.21
N ILE A 144 -2.42 -11.66 -6.43
CA ILE A 144 -2.67 -12.31 -7.72
C ILE A 144 -3.93 -13.18 -7.56
N THR A 145 -4.98 -12.90 -8.34
CA THR A 145 -6.24 -13.64 -8.27
C THR A 145 -6.60 -14.23 -9.63
N ARG A 146 -7.48 -15.23 -9.60
CA ARG A 146 -8.21 -15.65 -10.77
C ARG A 146 -9.14 -14.56 -11.28
N GLU A 147 -9.46 -14.58 -12.57
CA GLU A 147 -10.47 -13.74 -13.18
C GLU A 147 -11.57 -14.61 -13.81
N GLY A 148 -12.81 -14.09 -13.86
CA GLY A 148 -13.95 -14.75 -14.49
C GLY A 148 -14.61 -15.85 -13.67
N ASN A 149 -14.83 -17.03 -14.24
CA ASN A 149 -15.60 -18.11 -13.62
C ASN A 149 -14.99 -18.62 -12.31
N LEU A 150 -15.84 -19.14 -11.39
CA LEU A 150 -15.42 -19.75 -10.12
C LEU A 150 -14.71 -21.10 -10.36
N ARG A 151 -13.55 -21.05 -11.00
CA ARG A 151 -12.64 -22.18 -11.18
C ARG A 151 -11.38 -21.97 -10.36
N VAL A 152 -10.87 -23.04 -9.81
CA VAL A 152 -9.60 -23.03 -9.07
C VAL A 152 -8.46 -22.86 -10.06
N VAL A 153 -7.59 -21.92 -9.82
CA VAL A 153 -6.41 -21.65 -10.65
C VAL A 153 -5.17 -22.16 -9.93
N ARG A 154 -4.18 -22.59 -10.71
CA ARG A 154 -2.89 -23.05 -10.21
C ARG A 154 -1.90 -21.88 -10.21
N PHE A 155 -1.27 -21.67 -9.07
CA PHE A 155 -0.18 -20.73 -8.87
C PHE A 155 1.08 -21.51 -8.52
N ASP A 156 2.07 -21.49 -9.40
CA ASP A 156 3.38 -22.10 -9.17
C ASP A 156 4.33 -21.06 -8.56
N ASN A 157 4.82 -21.36 -7.35
CA ASN A 157 5.57 -20.40 -6.54
C ASN A 157 7.05 -20.79 -6.48
N TYR A 158 7.92 -19.80 -6.62
CA TYR A 158 9.36 -19.94 -6.53
C TYR A 158 9.92 -18.89 -5.59
N VAL A 159 11.00 -19.23 -4.89
CA VAL A 159 11.75 -18.31 -4.04
C VAL A 159 13.21 -18.39 -4.41
N ASN A 160 13.81 -17.26 -4.74
CA ASN A 160 15.21 -17.18 -5.21
C ASN A 160 15.52 -18.13 -6.39
N GLY A 161 14.54 -18.33 -7.27
CA GLY A 161 14.63 -19.23 -8.41
C GLY A 161 14.41 -20.72 -8.09
N GLU A 162 14.25 -21.11 -6.82
CA GLU A 162 13.92 -22.45 -6.41
C GLU A 162 12.43 -22.68 -6.33
N PHE A 163 11.92 -23.77 -6.88
CA PHE A 163 10.50 -24.14 -6.79
C PHE A 163 10.10 -24.42 -5.35
N LEU A 164 9.12 -23.69 -4.84
CA LEU A 164 8.58 -23.87 -3.49
C LEU A 164 7.40 -24.87 -3.49
N ASN A 165 6.34 -24.53 -4.20
CA ASN A 165 5.10 -25.31 -4.24
C ASN A 165 4.16 -24.83 -5.35
N SER A 166 3.05 -25.57 -5.53
CA SER A 166 1.90 -25.13 -6.34
C SER A 166 0.67 -25.03 -5.46
N TYR A 167 0.02 -23.86 -5.47
CA TYR A 167 -1.30 -23.70 -4.86
C TYR A 167 -2.40 -23.83 -5.91
N SER A 168 -3.45 -24.57 -5.56
CA SER A 168 -4.75 -24.52 -6.24
C SER A 168 -5.67 -23.67 -5.38
N ALA A 169 -5.93 -22.42 -5.77
CA ALA A 169 -6.55 -21.40 -4.93
C ALA A 169 -7.35 -20.36 -5.75
N ASP A 170 -8.07 -19.48 -5.07
CA ASP A 170 -8.66 -18.30 -5.69
C ASP A 170 -7.62 -17.21 -5.97
N GLY A 171 -6.50 -17.25 -5.25
CA GLY A 171 -5.40 -16.31 -5.42
C GLY A 171 -4.28 -16.54 -4.42
N ILE A 172 -3.32 -15.62 -4.46
CA ILE A 172 -2.19 -15.56 -3.54
C ILE A 172 -1.87 -14.10 -3.23
N ILE A 173 -1.58 -13.82 -1.97
CA ILE A 173 -1.20 -12.48 -1.49
C ILE A 173 0.27 -12.52 -1.09
N ILE A 174 1.05 -11.56 -1.60
CA ILE A 174 2.39 -11.26 -1.08
C ILE A 174 2.30 -9.90 -0.39
N ALA A 175 2.46 -9.89 0.94
CA ALA A 175 2.27 -8.69 1.75
C ALA A 175 3.55 -8.23 2.44
N THR A 176 3.63 -6.92 2.67
CA THR A 176 4.61 -6.30 3.59
C THR A 176 4.15 -6.48 5.04
N PRO A 177 4.99 -6.16 6.05
CA PRO A 177 4.55 -6.07 7.44
C PRO A 177 3.40 -5.06 7.63
N THR A 178 3.42 -3.94 6.91
CA THR A 178 2.32 -2.96 6.92
C THR A 178 1.02 -3.59 6.43
N GLY A 179 1.06 -4.32 5.31
CA GLY A 179 -0.08 -5.04 4.73
C GLY A 179 -0.54 -6.28 5.49
N SER A 180 0.25 -6.73 6.50
CA SER A 180 -0.15 -7.86 7.34
C SER A 180 -1.47 -7.64 8.08
N THR A 181 -1.87 -6.39 8.31
CA THR A 181 -3.15 -5.99 8.92
C THR A 181 -4.24 -5.66 7.88
N GLY A 182 -3.93 -5.79 6.59
CA GLY A 182 -4.84 -5.58 5.46
C GLY A 182 -5.49 -6.89 4.96
N TYR A 183 -5.45 -7.10 3.65
CA TYR A 183 -6.08 -8.27 3.01
C TYR A 183 -5.46 -9.59 3.45
N SER A 184 -4.15 -9.62 3.72
CA SER A 184 -3.47 -10.80 4.26
C SER A 184 -4.08 -11.28 5.58
N LEU A 185 -4.47 -10.36 6.50
CA LEU A 185 -5.14 -10.71 7.75
C LEU A 185 -6.49 -11.39 7.49
N SER A 186 -7.29 -10.84 6.59
CA SER A 186 -8.60 -11.41 6.21
C SER A 186 -8.47 -12.81 5.58
N ALA A 187 -7.33 -13.08 4.93
CA ALA A 187 -7.00 -14.39 4.37
C ALA A 187 -6.39 -15.36 5.40
N GLY A 188 -6.30 -14.98 6.68
CA GLY A 188 -5.75 -15.80 7.76
C GLY A 188 -4.23 -15.70 7.93
N GLY A 189 -3.60 -14.66 7.36
CA GLY A 189 -2.19 -14.33 7.59
C GLY A 189 -1.94 -13.82 9.01
N PRO A 190 -0.71 -13.95 9.53
CA PRO A 190 -0.34 -13.43 10.85
C PRO A 190 -0.21 -11.91 10.84
N ILE A 191 -0.42 -11.29 12.01
CA ILE A 191 -0.12 -9.88 12.24
C ILE A 191 1.38 -9.74 12.49
N ILE A 192 2.00 -8.81 11.75
CA ILE A 192 3.45 -8.56 11.81
C ILE A 192 3.67 -7.10 12.23
N SER A 193 4.67 -6.86 13.09
CA SER A 193 5.07 -5.49 13.41
C SER A 193 5.51 -4.74 12.16
N PRO A 194 5.00 -3.53 11.91
CA PRO A 194 5.34 -2.75 10.72
C PRO A 194 6.83 -2.43 10.57
N SER A 195 7.59 -2.49 11.66
CA SER A 195 9.05 -2.29 11.69
C SER A 195 9.86 -3.52 11.27
N ALA A 196 9.21 -4.67 11.05
CA ALA A 196 9.92 -5.87 10.61
C ALA A 196 10.35 -5.76 9.14
N SER A 197 11.41 -6.49 8.76
CA SER A 197 11.93 -6.58 7.38
C SER A 197 11.68 -7.99 6.85
N LEU A 198 10.49 -8.24 6.29
CA LEU A 198 10.07 -9.54 5.80
C LEU A 198 8.93 -9.42 4.79
N MET A 199 8.66 -10.51 4.06
CA MET A 199 7.51 -10.66 3.18
C MET A 199 6.63 -11.82 3.64
N LEU A 200 5.34 -11.70 3.43
CA LEU A 200 4.32 -12.64 3.80
C LEU A 200 3.65 -13.22 2.56
N MET A 201 3.67 -14.53 2.38
CA MET A 201 2.91 -15.22 1.33
C MET A 201 1.69 -15.89 1.95
N THR A 202 0.49 -15.44 1.58
CA THR A 202 -0.78 -15.98 2.11
C THR A 202 -1.68 -16.41 0.94
N PRO A 203 -2.05 -17.69 0.82
CA PRO A 203 -2.97 -18.14 -0.22
C PRO A 203 -4.41 -17.76 0.10
N LEU A 204 -5.20 -17.46 -0.93
CA LEU A 204 -6.62 -17.13 -0.86
C LEU A 204 -7.47 -18.38 -1.13
N ALA A 205 -8.29 -18.77 -0.16
CA ALA A 205 -9.20 -19.92 -0.28
C ALA A 205 -8.55 -21.15 -0.94
N PRO A 206 -7.40 -21.65 -0.45
CA PRO A 206 -6.71 -22.78 -1.04
C PRO A 206 -7.52 -24.06 -0.92
N HIS A 207 -7.50 -24.88 -1.97
CA HIS A 207 -8.18 -26.19 -2.01
C HIS A 207 -7.35 -27.31 -1.39
N THR A 208 -6.55 -27.01 -0.38
CA THR A 208 -5.71 -27.96 0.36
C THR A 208 -5.85 -27.73 1.85
N LEU A 209 -5.97 -28.80 2.64
CA LEU A 209 -6.26 -28.71 4.08
C LEU A 209 -5.09 -28.19 4.93
N ASN A 210 -3.86 -28.29 4.44
CA ASN A 210 -2.65 -27.99 5.22
C ASN A 210 -1.91 -26.74 4.77
N THR A 211 -2.59 -25.82 4.10
CA THR A 211 -1.97 -24.58 3.63
C THR A 211 -1.82 -23.59 4.78
N ARG A 212 -0.66 -22.96 4.87
CA ARG A 212 -0.32 -21.94 5.84
C ARG A 212 0.32 -20.75 5.13
N SER A 213 0.21 -19.58 5.74
CA SER A 213 1.04 -18.44 5.36
C SER A 213 2.51 -18.75 5.63
N ILE A 214 3.36 -18.28 4.74
CA ILE A 214 4.82 -18.45 4.85
C ILE A 214 5.44 -17.06 4.97
N VAL A 215 6.41 -16.94 5.86
CA VAL A 215 7.18 -15.70 6.10
C VAL A 215 8.56 -15.88 5.48
N PHE A 216 8.99 -14.90 4.70
CA PHE A 216 10.29 -14.85 4.04
C PHE A 216 11.06 -13.61 4.47
N PRO A 217 12.40 -13.63 4.49
CA PRO A 217 13.22 -12.43 4.56
C PRO A 217 12.84 -11.42 3.46
N ALA A 218 12.95 -10.12 3.75
CA ALA A 218 12.63 -9.08 2.77
C ALA A 218 13.58 -9.07 1.55
N GLU A 219 14.76 -9.67 1.70
CA GLU A 219 15.78 -9.79 0.67
C GLU A 219 15.50 -10.88 -0.36
N ASP A 220 14.58 -11.79 -0.05
CA ASP A 220 14.20 -12.86 -0.96
C ASP A 220 13.46 -12.31 -2.19
N VAL A 221 13.52 -13.07 -3.29
CA VAL A 221 12.76 -12.81 -4.51
C VAL A 221 11.69 -13.88 -4.63
N ILE A 222 10.42 -13.46 -4.59
CA ILE A 222 9.28 -14.35 -4.74
C ILE A 222 8.79 -14.26 -6.19
N GLU A 223 8.60 -15.40 -6.84
CA GLU A 223 8.03 -15.46 -8.17
C GLU A 223 6.75 -16.29 -8.15
N VAL A 224 5.69 -15.79 -8.79
CA VAL A 224 4.42 -16.48 -8.93
C VAL A 224 4.08 -16.59 -10.41
N GLU A 225 3.94 -17.82 -10.90
CA GLU A 225 3.55 -18.12 -12.26
C GLU A 225 2.10 -18.61 -12.31
N LEU A 226 1.30 -18.04 -13.22
CA LEU A 226 -0.06 -18.47 -13.45
C LEU A 226 -0.06 -19.75 -14.29
N GLY A 227 -0.42 -20.87 -13.67
CA GLY A 227 -0.47 -22.17 -14.32
C GLY A 227 -1.65 -22.34 -15.29
N PRO A 228 -1.63 -23.39 -16.11
CA PRO A 228 -2.74 -23.72 -16.99
C PRO A 228 -3.92 -24.31 -16.20
N SER A 229 -5.10 -24.27 -16.83
CA SER A 229 -6.28 -24.99 -16.33
C SER A 229 -6.04 -26.51 -16.29
N ARG A 230 -6.92 -27.25 -15.58
CA ARG A 230 -6.79 -28.70 -15.44
C ARG A 230 -6.82 -29.47 -16.77
N ASP A 231 -7.49 -28.92 -17.76
CA ASP A 231 -7.59 -29.44 -19.13
C ASP A 231 -6.52 -28.89 -20.07
N GLY A 232 -5.52 -28.16 -19.53
CA GLY A 232 -4.42 -27.58 -20.29
C GLY A 232 -4.75 -26.27 -21.02
N GLY A 233 -5.93 -25.70 -20.77
CA GLY A 233 -6.36 -24.44 -21.37
C GLY A 233 -5.68 -23.21 -20.74
N ILE A 234 -5.94 -22.03 -21.34
CA ILE A 234 -5.45 -20.74 -20.85
C ILE A 234 -6.38 -20.25 -19.75
N GLU A 235 -5.83 -19.99 -18.56
CA GLU A 235 -6.49 -19.29 -17.47
C GLU A 235 -6.19 -17.78 -17.55
N GLN A 236 -7.11 -16.99 -17.02
CA GLN A 236 -6.94 -15.56 -16.84
C GLN A 236 -6.87 -15.21 -15.37
N GLY A 237 -6.01 -14.27 -15.04
CA GLY A 237 -5.83 -13.75 -13.71
C GLY A 237 -5.58 -12.26 -13.72
N MET A 238 -5.55 -11.70 -12.52
CA MET A 238 -5.32 -10.28 -12.30
C MET A 238 -4.32 -10.08 -11.17
N ALA A 239 -3.30 -9.28 -11.39
CA ALA A 239 -2.43 -8.80 -10.32
C ALA A 239 -2.93 -7.43 -9.85
N TYR A 240 -3.08 -7.28 -8.54
CA TYR A 240 -3.48 -6.03 -7.88
C TYR A 240 -2.34 -5.54 -7.00
N PHE A 241 -2.07 -4.25 -7.04
CA PHE A 241 -1.13 -3.54 -6.19
C PHE A 241 -1.94 -2.61 -5.26
N ASP A 242 -1.87 -2.86 -3.96
CA ASP A 242 -2.68 -2.19 -2.92
C ASP A 242 -4.19 -2.16 -3.23
N GLY A 243 -4.68 -3.18 -3.94
CA GLY A 243 -6.08 -3.38 -4.28
C GLY A 243 -6.62 -2.55 -5.45
N ASP A 244 -5.89 -1.57 -5.95
CA ASP A 244 -6.42 -0.56 -6.89
C ASP A 244 -5.76 -0.62 -8.27
N THR A 245 -4.43 -0.55 -8.33
CA THR A 245 -3.72 -0.70 -9.60
C THR A 245 -3.74 -2.17 -10.03
N ARG A 246 -4.31 -2.44 -11.21
CA ARG A 246 -4.53 -3.80 -11.70
C ARG A 246 -3.85 -4.05 -13.04
N VAL A 247 -3.28 -5.24 -13.18
CA VAL A 247 -2.62 -5.69 -14.41
C VAL A 247 -3.14 -7.08 -14.78
N PRO A 248 -3.71 -7.27 -15.99
CA PRO A 248 -4.21 -8.58 -16.42
C PRO A 248 -3.06 -9.56 -16.67
N MET A 249 -3.23 -10.78 -16.17
CA MET A 249 -2.33 -11.91 -16.34
C MET A 249 -3.02 -13.07 -17.04
N LYS A 250 -2.26 -13.94 -17.68
CA LYS A 250 -2.73 -15.20 -18.28
C LYS A 250 -1.74 -16.33 -18.01
N THR A 251 -2.16 -17.56 -18.25
CA THR A 251 -1.29 -18.75 -18.17
C THR A 251 0.08 -18.50 -18.79
N GLY A 252 1.13 -18.81 -18.04
CA GLY A 252 2.54 -18.63 -18.40
C GLY A 252 3.10 -17.24 -18.08
N ASP A 253 2.25 -16.28 -17.69
CA ASP A 253 2.77 -15.02 -17.15
C ASP A 253 3.35 -15.25 -15.75
N ARG A 254 4.46 -14.56 -15.47
CA ARG A 254 5.18 -14.63 -14.20
C ARG A 254 5.31 -13.24 -13.60
N ILE A 255 4.94 -13.10 -12.35
CA ILE A 255 5.23 -11.90 -11.56
C ILE A 255 6.41 -12.17 -10.64
N VAL A 256 7.41 -11.29 -10.68
CA VAL A 256 8.60 -11.30 -9.83
C VAL A 256 8.43 -10.21 -8.79
N ILE A 257 8.35 -10.59 -7.51
CA ILE A 257 8.07 -9.71 -6.39
C ILE A 257 9.30 -9.67 -5.48
N LYS A 258 9.71 -8.47 -5.13
CA LYS A 258 10.85 -8.20 -4.24
C LYS A 258 10.60 -6.93 -3.43
N LYS A 259 11.39 -6.73 -2.39
CA LYS A 259 11.44 -5.44 -1.69
C LYS A 259 11.74 -4.32 -2.69
N ALA A 260 10.97 -3.25 -2.64
CA ALA A 260 11.23 -2.06 -3.46
C ALA A 260 12.53 -1.37 -3.01
N ARG A 261 13.13 -0.59 -3.90
CA ARG A 261 14.36 0.16 -3.61
C ARG A 261 14.17 1.28 -2.60
N ARG A 262 12.96 1.78 -2.47
CA ARG A 262 12.59 2.91 -1.62
C ARG A 262 11.49 2.50 -0.66
N ASP A 263 11.60 2.98 0.55
CA ASP A 263 10.56 2.87 1.57
C ASP A 263 9.62 4.07 1.44
N THR A 264 8.37 3.92 1.85
CA THR A 264 7.48 5.05 2.11
C THR A 264 7.84 5.65 3.47
N LEU A 265 8.00 6.97 3.49
CA LEU A 265 8.29 7.73 4.70
C LEU A 265 6.98 8.21 5.34
N ILE A 266 6.68 7.74 6.54
CA ILE A 266 5.46 8.14 7.28
C ILE A 266 5.85 8.99 8.48
N VAL A 267 5.28 10.19 8.56
CA VAL A 267 5.44 11.06 9.73
C VAL A 267 4.65 10.49 10.89
N LYS A 268 5.31 10.39 12.03
CA LYS A 268 4.78 9.91 13.30
C LYS A 268 4.85 11.02 14.33
N ILE A 269 3.71 11.50 14.79
CA ILE A 269 3.58 12.59 15.79
C ILE A 269 3.09 12.05 17.10
N SER A 270 2.10 11.15 17.10
CA SER A 270 1.58 10.58 18.33
C SER A 270 2.54 9.57 18.94
N ASN A 271 2.51 9.46 20.27
CA ASN A 271 3.22 8.41 21.00
C ASN A 271 2.44 7.08 21.03
N ILE A 272 1.38 6.94 20.22
CA ILE A 272 0.56 5.73 20.16
C ILE A 272 1.37 4.63 19.48
N SER A 273 1.65 3.56 20.22
CA SER A 273 2.40 2.42 19.69
C SER A 273 1.53 1.56 18.77
N PHE A 274 2.18 0.77 17.90
CA PHE A 274 1.49 -0.25 17.09
C PHE A 274 0.65 -1.21 17.95
N LEU A 275 1.17 -1.61 19.11
CA LEU A 275 0.46 -2.51 20.03
C LEU A 275 -0.79 -1.86 20.63
N GLU A 276 -0.75 -0.56 20.89
CA GLU A 276 -1.92 0.17 21.36
C GLU A 276 -2.99 0.29 20.28
N THR A 277 -2.58 0.60 19.04
CA THR A 277 -3.48 0.62 17.89
C THR A 277 -4.11 -0.76 17.67
N LEU A 278 -3.31 -1.81 17.71
CA LEU A 278 -3.76 -3.19 17.57
C LEU A 278 -4.79 -3.56 18.65
N ARG A 279 -4.49 -3.24 19.93
CA ARG A 279 -5.41 -3.48 21.05
C ARG A 279 -6.74 -2.77 20.86
N LYS A 280 -6.72 -1.50 20.46
CA LYS A 280 -7.96 -0.72 20.19
C LYS A 280 -8.78 -1.36 19.07
N LYS A 281 -8.13 -1.82 18.00
CA LYS A 281 -8.81 -2.47 16.87
C LYS A 281 -9.39 -3.84 17.24
N MET A 282 -8.67 -4.64 18.01
CA MET A 282 -9.14 -5.97 18.47
C MET A 282 -10.24 -5.90 19.53
N ALA A 283 -10.32 -4.82 20.32
CA ALA A 283 -11.37 -4.65 21.34
C ALA A 283 -12.72 -4.23 20.73
N ASN A 284 -12.75 -3.78 19.48
CA ASN A 284 -13.96 -3.32 18.79
C ASN A 284 -14.52 -4.37 17.80
N ILE A 285 -14.10 -5.64 17.92
CA ILE A 285 -14.60 -6.79 17.14
C ILE A 285 -15.63 -7.57 17.96
#